data_9b34f752b73b1f2cdec17084b9d9319d
#
_entry.id   9b34f752b73b1f2cdec17084b9d9319d
#
_cell.length_a   1.000
_cell.length_b   1.000
_cell.length_c   1.000
_cell.angle_alpha   90.00
_cell.angle_beta   90.00
_cell.angle_gamma   90.00
#
_symmetry.space_group_name_H-M   'P 1'
#
loop_
_entity.id
_entity.type
_entity.pdbx_description
1 polymer ?
#
loop_
_entity_poly.entity_id
_entity_poly.type
_entity_poly.pdbx_seq_one_letter_code
_entity_poly.pdbx_strand_id
1 'polypeptide(L)'
;LIGLVGSEMCIRDSTNAVMHLTAIAYEAELGIKVLDEFDTLSDTTPQLAKMNPSCKYSIVDFYRDGGVPRLMENLQSMLETDVMTVTAHTLAENIRDHKYLYPATGLVNHTLDDPFGYTGGVAVLRGNLAPDTGITKPGAFDKSLHHFKGEAICFDSEEAAEEAILAGKVHDGHVVVIRYEGPKGGPGMREMYKAMKYLYGR
;
A
#
# COMPACT_ATOMS: atom_id res chain seq x y z
N LEU A 1 10.24 -11.48 4.08
CA LEU A 1 9.79 -10.34 3.27
C LEU A 1 8.43 -10.60 2.60
N ILE A 2 8.25 -11.76 1.96
CA ILE A 2 7.01 -12.13 1.25
C ILE A 2 5.78 -12.06 2.17
N GLY A 3 5.87 -12.56 3.40
CA GLY A 3 4.76 -12.50 4.35
C GLY A 3 4.37 -11.09 4.78
N LEU A 4 5.34 -10.17 4.91
CA LEU A 4 5.10 -8.77 5.24
C LEU A 4 4.46 -8.03 4.06
N VAL A 5 4.95 -8.23 2.84
CA VAL A 5 4.42 -7.58 1.64
C VAL A 5 2.98 -8.03 1.37
N GLY A 6 2.67 -9.31 1.50
CA GLY A 6 1.31 -9.82 1.32
C GLY A 6 0.30 -9.25 2.33
N SER A 7 0.68 -9.15 3.61
CA SER A 7 -0.20 -8.60 4.65
C SER A 7 -0.39 -7.08 4.54
N GLU A 8 0.64 -6.33 4.17
CA GLU A 8 0.54 -4.87 4.05
C GLU A 8 -0.12 -4.40 2.76
N MET A 9 -0.01 -5.16 1.67
CA MET A 9 -0.75 -4.86 0.44
C MET A 9 -2.27 -4.93 0.62
N CYS A 10 -2.72 -5.69 1.61
CA CYS A 10 -4.12 -5.77 2.01
C CYS A 10 -4.50 -4.69 3.04
N ILE A 11 -3.54 -4.06 3.70
CA ILE A 11 -3.75 -3.05 4.73
C ILE A 11 -3.54 -1.65 4.14
N ARG A 12 -4.19 -0.67 4.72
CA ARG A 12 -4.44 0.71 4.28
C ARG A 12 -3.23 1.51 3.78
N ASP A 13 -2.02 1.23 4.22
CA ASP A 13 -0.85 2.13 4.04
C ASP A 13 0.33 1.47 3.35
N SER A 14 0.07 0.99 2.15
CA SER A 14 1.06 0.28 1.34
C SER A 14 2.24 1.14 0.85
N THR A 15 2.08 2.45 0.67
CA THR A 15 3.18 3.33 0.23
C THR A 15 4.23 3.53 1.32
N ASN A 16 3.81 3.69 2.58
CA ASN A 16 4.71 3.74 3.73
C ASN A 16 5.47 2.41 3.92
N ALA A 17 4.80 1.28 3.71
CA ALA A 17 5.42 -0.04 3.78
C ALA A 17 6.56 -0.19 2.79
N VAL A 18 6.39 0.24 1.56
CA VAL A 18 7.45 0.18 0.54
C VAL A 18 8.67 0.96 0.99
N MET A 19 8.48 2.18 1.51
CA MET A 19 9.58 3.01 2.03
C MET A 19 10.27 2.36 3.23
N HIS A 20 9.50 1.89 4.22
CA HIS A 20 10.06 1.30 5.44
C HIS A 20 10.75 -0.03 5.19
N LEU A 21 10.19 -0.91 4.36
CA LEU A 21 10.83 -2.18 4.01
C LEU A 21 12.11 -1.97 3.19
N THR A 22 12.14 -0.95 2.33
CA THR A 22 13.36 -0.56 1.62
C THR A 22 14.45 -0.09 2.60
N ALA A 23 14.09 0.73 3.60
CA ALA A 23 15.01 1.17 4.64
C ALA A 23 15.50 -0.01 5.51
N ILE A 24 14.62 -0.91 5.91
CA ILE A 24 14.98 -2.11 6.69
C ILE A 24 15.93 -3.02 5.89
N ALA A 25 15.64 -3.24 4.60
CA ALA A 25 16.50 -4.07 3.76
C ALA A 25 17.90 -3.45 3.58
N TYR A 26 17.97 -2.12 3.47
CA TYR A 26 19.22 -1.38 3.39
C TYR A 26 20.03 -1.51 4.68
N GLU A 27 19.42 -1.22 5.83
CA GLU A 27 20.09 -1.33 7.14
C GLU A 27 20.49 -2.78 7.49
N ALA A 28 19.73 -3.77 7.03
CA ALA A 28 20.03 -5.18 7.19
C ALA A 28 21.04 -5.72 6.15
N GLU A 29 21.56 -4.88 5.26
CA GLU A 29 22.54 -5.22 4.21
C GLU A 29 22.11 -6.42 3.36
N LEU A 30 20.79 -6.56 3.07
CA LEU A 30 20.26 -7.73 2.38
C LEU A 30 20.63 -7.81 0.89
N GLY A 31 21.11 -6.73 0.28
CA GLY A 31 21.53 -6.67 -1.13
C GLY A 31 20.37 -6.86 -2.13
N ILE A 32 19.13 -6.80 -1.68
CA ILE A 32 17.91 -6.96 -2.51
C ILE A 32 17.37 -5.60 -2.98
N LYS A 33 16.78 -5.58 -4.17
CA LYS A 33 16.03 -4.42 -4.67
C LYS A 33 14.56 -4.58 -4.31
N VAL A 34 14.20 -4.06 -3.14
CA VAL A 34 12.85 -4.20 -2.57
C VAL A 34 11.75 -3.77 -3.53
N LEU A 35 11.97 -2.74 -4.35
CA LEU A 35 10.98 -2.26 -5.33
C LEU A 35 10.72 -3.27 -6.46
N ASP A 36 11.75 -4.01 -6.90
CA ASP A 36 11.58 -5.07 -7.91
C ASP A 36 10.81 -6.25 -7.32
N GLU A 37 11.06 -6.58 -6.04
CA GLU A 37 10.29 -7.60 -5.31
C GLU A 37 8.82 -7.18 -5.14
N PHE A 38 8.55 -5.91 -4.81
CA PHE A 38 7.18 -5.39 -4.72
C PHE A 38 6.42 -5.51 -6.04
N ASP A 39 7.08 -5.20 -7.16
CA ASP A 39 6.49 -5.30 -8.50
C ASP A 39 6.03 -6.74 -8.79
N THR A 40 6.95 -7.69 -8.59
CA THR A 40 6.68 -9.12 -8.80
C THR A 40 5.59 -9.65 -7.86
N LEU A 41 5.69 -9.33 -6.56
CA LEU A 41 4.74 -9.82 -5.56
C LEU A 41 3.36 -9.20 -5.72
N SER A 42 3.28 -7.94 -6.15
CA SER A 42 2.01 -7.29 -6.45
C SER A 42 1.26 -7.96 -7.60
N ASP A 43 1.97 -8.39 -8.63
CA ASP A 43 1.34 -9.07 -9.77
C ASP A 43 0.87 -10.49 -9.45
N THR A 44 1.51 -11.14 -8.48
CA THR A 44 1.29 -12.56 -8.17
C THR A 44 0.47 -12.81 -6.91
N THR A 45 0.35 -11.82 -6.02
CA THR A 45 -0.36 -11.97 -4.74
C THR A 45 -1.76 -11.36 -4.83
N PRO A 46 -2.83 -12.15 -4.69
CA PRO A 46 -4.19 -11.63 -4.72
C PRO A 46 -4.52 -10.78 -3.50
N GLN A 47 -5.41 -9.82 -3.69
CA GLN A 47 -5.92 -8.98 -2.61
C GLN A 47 -7.01 -9.74 -1.84
N LEU A 48 -6.73 -10.19 -0.63
CA LEU A 48 -7.64 -10.96 0.21
C LEU A 48 -8.35 -10.13 1.29
N ALA A 49 -7.88 -8.92 1.59
CA ALA A 49 -8.54 -8.06 2.57
C ALA A 49 -8.77 -6.66 2.02
N LYS A 50 -9.93 -6.07 2.37
CA LYS A 50 -10.30 -4.72 1.96
C LYS A 50 -11.02 -4.00 3.10
N MET A 51 -10.58 -2.77 3.38
CA MET A 51 -11.09 -1.95 4.49
C MET A 51 -11.33 -0.51 4.07
N ASN A 52 -12.03 0.24 4.92
CA ASN A 52 -12.22 1.68 4.76
C ASN A 52 -10.84 2.38 4.58
N PRO A 53 -10.69 3.31 3.62
CA PRO A 53 -11.74 3.96 2.81
C PRO A 53 -12.14 3.20 1.54
N SER A 54 -11.49 2.09 1.19
CA SER A 54 -11.77 1.36 -0.06
C SER A 54 -13.06 0.52 -0.02
N CYS A 55 -13.65 0.34 1.16
CA CYS A 55 -14.96 -0.28 1.37
C CYS A 55 -15.59 0.17 2.69
N LYS A 56 -16.78 -0.34 3.02
CA LYS A 56 -17.54 0.02 4.22
C LYS A 56 -17.00 -0.56 5.53
N TYR A 57 -16.16 -1.60 5.47
CA TYR A 57 -15.68 -2.30 6.66
C TYR A 57 -14.51 -1.56 7.31
N SER A 58 -14.49 -1.56 8.64
CA SER A 58 -13.46 -0.93 9.46
C SER A 58 -12.32 -1.89 9.82
N ILE A 59 -11.27 -1.37 10.44
CA ILE A 59 -10.19 -2.20 11.02
C ILE A 59 -10.72 -3.10 12.16
N VAL A 60 -11.78 -2.69 12.84
CA VAL A 60 -12.43 -3.51 13.89
C VAL A 60 -13.15 -4.70 13.25
N ASP A 61 -13.77 -4.52 12.09
CA ASP A 61 -14.40 -5.61 11.34
C ASP A 61 -13.34 -6.60 10.84
N PHE A 62 -12.20 -6.09 10.35
CA PHE A 62 -11.06 -6.91 9.97
C PHE A 62 -10.53 -7.75 11.15
N TYR A 63 -10.37 -7.13 12.33
CA TYR A 63 -9.95 -7.85 13.53
C TYR A 63 -10.96 -8.94 13.93
N ARG A 64 -12.25 -8.65 13.90
CA ARG A 64 -13.32 -9.61 14.22
C ARG A 64 -13.38 -10.76 13.22
N ASP A 65 -13.02 -10.52 11.97
CA ASP A 65 -12.92 -11.55 10.92
C ASP A 65 -11.57 -12.30 10.94
N GLY A 66 -10.85 -12.23 12.05
CA GLY A 66 -9.63 -12.97 12.34
C GLY A 66 -8.33 -12.17 12.09
N GLY A 67 -8.41 -10.95 11.54
CA GLY A 67 -7.28 -10.03 11.38
C GLY A 67 -6.14 -10.59 10.54
N VAL A 68 -4.92 -10.12 10.85
CA VAL A 68 -3.68 -10.57 10.17
C VAL A 68 -3.44 -12.09 10.29
N PRO A 69 -3.66 -12.75 11.45
CA PRO A 69 -3.49 -14.20 11.53
C PRO A 69 -4.34 -14.97 10.53
N ARG A 70 -5.62 -14.59 10.35
CA ARG A 70 -6.51 -15.21 9.35
C ARG A 70 -6.04 -14.94 7.93
N LEU A 71 -5.58 -13.72 7.67
CA LEU A 71 -5.02 -13.36 6.37
C LEU A 71 -3.80 -14.22 6.04
N MET A 72 -2.90 -14.42 7.00
CA MET A 72 -1.72 -15.27 6.82
C MET A 72 -2.09 -16.75 6.65
N GLU A 73 -3.12 -17.24 7.37
CA GLU A 73 -3.66 -18.59 7.19
C GLU A 73 -4.20 -18.77 5.77
N ASN A 74 -4.98 -17.81 5.25
CA ASN A 74 -5.52 -17.84 3.89
C ASN A 74 -4.44 -17.76 2.81
N LEU A 75 -3.31 -17.10 3.09
CA LEU A 75 -2.14 -16.98 2.20
C LEU A 75 -1.09 -18.07 2.42
N GLN A 76 -1.31 -19.04 3.32
CA GLN A 76 -0.28 -19.95 3.80
C GLN A 76 0.47 -20.69 2.67
N SER A 77 -0.21 -21.08 1.60
CA SER A 77 0.41 -21.76 0.46
C SER A 77 1.36 -20.87 -0.37
N MET A 78 1.32 -19.54 -0.14
CA MET A 78 2.16 -18.55 -0.80
C MET A 78 3.25 -17.99 0.12
N LEU A 79 3.33 -18.45 1.37
CA LEU A 79 4.26 -17.96 2.38
C LEU A 79 5.36 -18.98 2.67
N GLU A 80 6.56 -18.48 2.98
CA GLU A 80 7.65 -19.27 3.56
C GLU A 80 7.31 -19.53 5.04
N THR A 81 6.68 -20.67 5.33
CA THR A 81 6.08 -20.93 6.64
C THR A 81 7.01 -21.58 7.66
N ASP A 82 8.14 -22.12 7.24
CA ASP A 82 9.17 -22.73 8.10
C ASP A 82 10.20 -21.72 8.66
N VAL A 83 10.06 -20.45 8.35
CA VAL A 83 10.91 -19.40 8.92
C VAL A 83 10.61 -19.21 10.40
N MET A 84 11.70 -19.09 11.19
CA MET A 84 11.62 -18.79 12.61
C MET A 84 11.16 -17.36 12.83
N THR A 85 10.23 -17.18 13.76
CA THR A 85 9.68 -15.87 14.12
C THR A 85 10.17 -15.41 15.50
N VAL A 86 9.80 -14.18 15.90
CA VAL A 86 10.14 -13.60 17.21
C VAL A 86 9.54 -14.36 18.40
N THR A 87 8.56 -15.23 18.17
CA THR A 87 7.96 -16.08 19.20
C THR A 87 8.80 -17.32 19.51
N ALA A 88 9.93 -17.52 18.82
CA ALA A 88 10.73 -18.75 18.83
C ALA A 88 9.97 -19.98 18.30
N HIS A 89 8.90 -19.76 17.55
CA HIS A 89 8.17 -20.75 16.77
C HIS A 89 8.22 -20.41 15.29
N THR A 90 8.02 -21.39 14.44
CA THR A 90 7.89 -21.14 13.00
C THR A 90 6.60 -20.38 12.69
N LEU A 91 6.54 -19.76 11.51
CA LEU A 91 5.31 -19.12 11.05
C LEU A 91 4.16 -20.11 10.94
N ALA A 92 4.44 -21.35 10.45
CA ALA A 92 3.45 -22.43 10.39
C ALA A 92 2.87 -22.76 11.76
N GLU A 93 3.73 -22.87 12.79
CA GLU A 93 3.30 -23.14 14.17
C GLU A 93 2.45 -22.00 14.73
N ASN A 94 2.86 -20.75 14.51
CA ASN A 94 2.09 -19.58 14.94
C ASN A 94 0.71 -19.51 14.28
N ILE A 95 0.61 -19.80 12.98
CA ILE A 95 -0.68 -19.85 12.27
C ILE A 95 -1.56 -20.98 12.85
N ARG A 96 -1.03 -22.18 12.94
CA ARG A 96 -1.76 -23.38 13.41
C ARG A 96 -2.28 -23.21 14.84
N ASP A 97 -1.46 -22.65 15.73
CA ASP A 97 -1.74 -22.60 17.18
C ASP A 97 -2.50 -21.31 17.57
N HIS A 98 -2.77 -20.41 16.61
CA HIS A 98 -3.53 -19.19 16.84
C HIS A 98 -4.98 -19.48 17.23
N LYS A 99 -5.44 -18.86 18.31
CA LYS A 99 -6.82 -18.99 18.80
C LYS A 99 -7.63 -17.76 18.44
N TYR A 100 -8.62 -17.93 17.58
CA TYR A 100 -9.52 -16.86 17.18
C TYR A 100 -10.57 -16.59 18.27
N LEU A 101 -10.79 -15.31 18.58
CA LEU A 101 -11.82 -14.89 19.53
C LEU A 101 -13.21 -14.82 18.90
N TYR A 102 -13.28 -14.67 17.59
CA TYR A 102 -14.53 -14.55 16.84
C TYR A 102 -14.55 -15.54 15.68
N PRO A 103 -15.74 -16.05 15.32
CA PRO A 103 -15.87 -16.89 14.14
C PRO A 103 -15.59 -16.06 12.87
N ALA A 104 -14.94 -16.66 11.89
CA ALA A 104 -14.73 -16.05 10.60
C ALA A 104 -16.06 -15.78 9.89
N THR A 105 -16.24 -14.60 9.35
CA THR A 105 -17.41 -14.23 8.53
C THR A 105 -17.12 -14.29 7.04
N GLY A 106 -15.85 -14.20 6.65
CA GLY A 106 -15.42 -14.10 5.25
C GLY A 106 -15.84 -12.80 4.57
N LEU A 107 -16.23 -11.78 5.33
CA LEU A 107 -16.70 -10.50 4.78
C LEU A 107 -15.55 -9.51 4.54
N VAL A 108 -14.45 -9.68 5.26
CA VAL A 108 -13.29 -8.77 5.21
C VAL A 108 -12.01 -9.52 4.85
N ASN A 109 -11.84 -10.74 5.38
CA ASN A 109 -10.77 -11.66 5.02
C ASN A 109 -11.30 -12.73 4.06
N HIS A 110 -11.00 -12.57 2.79
CA HIS A 110 -11.34 -13.50 1.73
C HIS A 110 -10.28 -14.62 1.60
N THR A 111 -10.61 -15.68 0.88
CA THR A 111 -9.71 -16.79 0.57
C THR A 111 -9.06 -16.61 -0.81
N LEU A 112 -8.09 -17.46 -1.13
CA LEU A 112 -7.45 -17.48 -2.46
C LEU A 112 -8.43 -17.84 -3.59
N ASP A 113 -9.49 -18.60 -3.28
CA ASP A 113 -10.50 -19.00 -4.26
C ASP A 113 -11.52 -17.88 -4.57
N ASP A 114 -11.65 -16.91 -3.66
CA ASP A 114 -12.60 -15.78 -3.81
C ASP A 114 -11.93 -14.46 -3.36
N PRO A 115 -10.87 -13.97 -4.04
CA PRO A 115 -10.19 -12.74 -3.66
C PRO A 115 -10.98 -11.50 -4.08
N PHE A 116 -10.75 -10.37 -3.40
CA PHE A 116 -11.26 -9.05 -3.85
C PHE A 116 -10.63 -8.61 -5.19
N GLY A 117 -9.43 -9.06 -5.48
CA GLY A 117 -8.71 -8.82 -6.72
C GLY A 117 -7.60 -9.85 -6.90
N TYR A 118 -7.31 -10.20 -8.14
CA TYR A 118 -6.29 -11.22 -8.47
C TYR A 118 -4.86 -10.68 -8.46
N THR A 119 -4.69 -9.37 -8.28
CA THR A 119 -3.41 -8.70 -8.14
C THR A 119 -3.40 -7.85 -6.88
N GLY A 120 -2.22 -7.53 -6.38
CA GLY A 120 -2.06 -6.68 -5.20
C GLY A 120 -2.49 -5.24 -5.42
N GLY A 121 -2.55 -4.50 -4.32
CA GLY A 121 -3.02 -3.11 -4.29
C GLY A 121 -1.97 -2.06 -4.63
N VAL A 122 -0.72 -2.43 -4.87
CA VAL A 122 0.41 -1.53 -5.17
C VAL A 122 0.92 -1.79 -6.57
N ALA A 123 1.23 -0.72 -7.32
CA ALA A 123 1.94 -0.83 -8.58
C ALA A 123 3.20 0.04 -8.56
N VAL A 124 4.30 -0.51 -9.06
CA VAL A 124 5.57 0.20 -9.25
C VAL A 124 5.56 0.83 -10.65
N LEU A 125 5.66 2.14 -10.70
CA LEU A 125 5.67 2.91 -11.95
C LEU A 125 7.11 3.22 -12.37
N ARG A 126 7.36 3.11 -13.67
CA ARG A 126 8.62 3.46 -14.30
C ARG A 126 8.38 4.40 -15.47
N GLY A 127 9.20 5.42 -15.60
CA GLY A 127 9.08 6.39 -16.69
C GLY A 127 10.02 7.57 -16.55
N ASN A 128 10.01 8.46 -17.51
CA ASN A 128 10.90 9.62 -17.53
C ASN A 128 10.57 10.68 -16.47
N LEU A 129 9.36 10.69 -15.92
CA LEU A 129 8.99 11.56 -14.79
C LEU A 129 9.60 11.06 -13.48
N ALA A 130 9.66 9.73 -13.29
CA ALA A 130 10.24 9.07 -12.12
C ALA A 130 11.15 7.92 -12.58
N PRO A 131 12.36 8.19 -13.07
CA PRO A 131 13.25 7.18 -13.64
C PRO A 131 13.72 6.15 -12.61
N ASP A 132 13.82 6.56 -11.33
CA ASP A 132 14.16 5.69 -10.20
C ASP A 132 12.94 5.00 -9.58
N THR A 133 11.83 4.96 -10.29
CA THR A 133 10.52 4.41 -9.90
C THR A 133 9.61 5.37 -9.14
N GLY A 134 8.31 5.06 -9.17
CA GLY A 134 7.27 5.67 -8.36
C GLY A 134 6.29 4.60 -7.90
N ILE A 135 5.47 4.90 -6.90
CA ILE A 135 4.49 3.97 -6.34
C ILE A 135 3.08 4.53 -6.49
N THR A 136 2.16 3.70 -6.90
CA THR A 136 0.73 4.03 -6.93
C THR A 136 -0.12 2.89 -6.38
N LYS A 137 -1.38 3.20 -6.05
CA LYS A 137 -2.40 2.24 -5.63
C LYS A 137 -3.53 2.21 -6.68
N PRO A 138 -3.45 1.38 -7.71
CA PRO A 138 -4.43 1.37 -8.80
C PRO A 138 -5.86 1.13 -8.34
N GLY A 139 -6.05 0.37 -7.26
CA GLY A 139 -7.37 0.10 -6.67
C GLY A 139 -7.97 1.26 -5.86
N ALA A 140 -7.24 2.37 -5.66
CA ALA A 140 -7.70 3.51 -4.87
C ALA A 140 -8.47 4.54 -5.70
N PHE A 141 -8.47 4.45 -7.02
CA PHE A 141 -9.14 5.39 -7.93
C PHE A 141 -9.81 4.65 -9.08
N ASP A 142 -10.71 5.34 -9.79
CA ASP A 142 -11.46 4.76 -10.89
C ASP A 142 -10.54 4.33 -12.05
N LYS A 143 -10.87 3.19 -12.67
CA LYS A 143 -10.08 2.64 -13.79
C LYS A 143 -9.97 3.58 -14.98
N SER A 144 -10.93 4.49 -15.18
CA SER A 144 -10.87 5.51 -16.23
C SER A 144 -9.70 6.49 -16.05
N LEU A 145 -9.20 6.63 -14.81
CA LEU A 145 -8.07 7.49 -14.45
C LEU A 145 -6.71 6.81 -14.56
N HIS A 146 -6.66 5.52 -14.93
CA HIS A 146 -5.39 4.82 -15.17
C HIS A 146 -4.60 5.40 -16.35
N HIS A 147 -5.29 6.10 -17.24
CA HIS A 147 -4.67 6.87 -18.32
C HIS A 147 -5.15 8.31 -18.22
N PHE A 148 -4.25 9.19 -17.82
CA PHE A 148 -4.55 10.62 -17.70
C PHE A 148 -3.49 11.45 -18.42
N LYS A 149 -3.93 12.49 -19.13
CA LYS A 149 -3.07 13.48 -19.78
C LYS A 149 -3.57 14.86 -19.41
N GLY A 150 -2.70 15.68 -18.86
CA GLY A 150 -3.03 17.04 -18.45
C GLY A 150 -1.81 17.94 -18.41
N GLU A 151 -2.05 19.24 -18.27
CA GLU A 151 -1.01 20.22 -18.06
C GLU A 151 -0.45 20.10 -16.65
N ALA A 152 0.89 20.00 -16.51
CA ALA A 152 1.54 19.90 -15.23
C ALA A 152 1.70 21.29 -14.59
N ILE A 153 1.25 21.41 -13.33
CA ILE A 153 1.54 22.57 -12.48
C ILE A 153 2.44 22.13 -11.32
N CYS A 154 3.65 22.70 -11.24
CA CYS A 154 4.68 22.26 -10.32
C CYS A 154 4.84 23.22 -9.14
N PHE A 155 5.02 22.66 -7.95
CA PHE A 155 5.30 23.37 -6.71
C PHE A 155 6.50 22.76 -6.01
N ASP A 156 7.29 23.59 -5.33
CA ASP A 156 8.53 23.16 -4.64
C ASP A 156 8.30 22.87 -3.16
N SER A 157 7.05 22.94 -2.69
CA SER A 157 6.61 22.51 -1.35
C SER A 157 5.11 22.22 -1.33
N GLU A 158 4.67 21.48 -0.32
CA GLU A 158 3.24 21.23 -0.07
C GLU A 158 2.51 22.54 0.23
N GLU A 159 3.12 23.42 1.03
CA GLU A 159 2.55 24.72 1.41
C GLU A 159 2.27 25.61 0.17
N ALA A 160 3.21 25.67 -0.76
CA ALA A 160 3.01 26.43 -2.00
C ALA A 160 1.87 25.86 -2.86
N ALA A 161 1.72 24.53 -2.87
CA ALA A 161 0.61 23.86 -3.53
C ALA A 161 -0.73 24.17 -2.84
N GLU A 162 -0.79 24.11 -1.50
CA GLU A 162 -2.00 24.44 -0.73
C GLU A 162 -2.46 25.88 -1.01
N GLU A 163 -1.55 26.85 -0.95
CA GLU A 163 -1.86 28.26 -1.24
C GLU A 163 -2.41 28.44 -2.66
N ALA A 164 -1.81 27.79 -3.65
CA ALA A 164 -2.25 27.86 -5.02
C ALA A 164 -3.63 27.22 -5.25
N ILE A 165 -3.89 26.09 -4.60
CA ILE A 165 -5.19 25.42 -4.64
C ILE A 165 -6.27 26.32 -4.02
N LEU A 166 -6.03 26.89 -2.85
CA LEU A 166 -6.97 27.78 -2.16
C LEU A 166 -7.19 29.08 -2.94
N ALA A 167 -6.16 29.59 -3.60
CA ALA A 167 -6.24 30.78 -4.47
C ALA A 167 -6.93 30.51 -5.82
N GLY A 168 -7.38 29.27 -6.08
CA GLY A 168 -8.04 28.93 -7.35
C GLY A 168 -7.13 28.87 -8.57
N LYS A 169 -5.82 28.69 -8.39
CA LYS A 169 -4.86 28.61 -9.52
C LYS A 169 -4.76 27.21 -10.11
N VAL A 170 -5.26 26.18 -9.41
CA VAL A 170 -5.34 24.80 -9.89
C VAL A 170 -6.73 24.57 -10.47
N HIS A 171 -6.80 24.04 -11.69
CA HIS A 171 -8.05 23.81 -12.42
C HIS A 171 -8.19 22.34 -12.81
N ASP A 172 -9.40 21.96 -13.22
CA ASP A 172 -9.67 20.63 -13.77
C ASP A 172 -8.75 20.38 -14.99
N GLY A 173 -8.22 19.17 -15.04
CA GLY A 173 -7.27 18.78 -16.08
C GLY A 173 -5.80 19.02 -15.74
N HIS A 174 -5.48 19.75 -14.66
CA HIS A 174 -4.09 19.87 -14.20
C HIS A 174 -3.57 18.59 -13.56
N VAL A 175 -2.28 18.31 -13.77
CA VAL A 175 -1.49 17.37 -12.98
C VAL A 175 -0.68 18.16 -11.95
N VAL A 176 -1.05 18.10 -10.69
CA VAL A 176 -0.33 18.79 -9.60
C VAL A 176 0.92 17.99 -9.23
N VAL A 177 2.09 18.61 -9.39
CA VAL A 177 3.38 18.00 -9.06
C VAL A 177 4.02 18.76 -7.89
N ILE A 178 4.17 18.11 -6.74
CA ILE A 178 4.85 18.68 -5.56
C ILE A 178 6.24 18.03 -5.49
N ARG A 179 7.27 18.87 -5.45
CA ARG A 179 8.67 18.45 -5.51
C ARG A 179 9.35 18.61 -4.16
N TYR A 180 10.49 17.91 -3.96
CA TYR A 180 11.39 18.04 -2.80
C TYR A 180 10.78 17.67 -1.45
N GLU A 181 9.68 16.92 -1.44
CA GLU A 181 8.99 16.47 -0.22
C GLU A 181 9.20 14.98 0.06
N GLY A 182 10.04 14.31 -0.73
CA GLY A 182 10.37 12.91 -0.58
C GLY A 182 11.39 12.63 0.54
N PRO A 183 11.65 11.36 0.87
CA PRO A 183 12.58 10.98 1.94
C PRO A 183 14.05 11.26 1.60
N LYS A 184 14.42 11.27 0.32
CA LYS A 184 15.80 11.53 -0.14
C LYS A 184 16.00 13.01 -0.43
N GLY A 185 16.78 13.67 0.41
CA GLY A 185 17.09 15.09 0.26
C GLY A 185 15.97 16.04 0.72
N GLY A 186 14.90 15.51 1.29
CA GLY A 186 13.78 16.25 1.83
C GLY A 186 13.55 15.96 3.32
N PRO A 187 12.48 16.49 3.92
CA PRO A 187 12.19 16.33 5.36
C PRO A 187 11.66 14.92 5.73
N GLY A 188 11.65 14.00 4.81
CA GLY A 188 11.04 12.68 4.93
C GLY A 188 9.75 12.57 4.12
N MET A 189 9.05 11.43 4.23
CA MET A 189 7.80 11.26 3.52
C MET A 189 6.69 12.04 4.21
N ARG A 190 6.15 13.04 3.53
CA ARG A 190 4.97 13.81 3.95
C ARG A 190 3.72 13.21 3.32
N GLU A 191 2.68 13.07 4.12
CA GLU A 191 1.36 12.71 3.60
C GLU A 191 0.65 14.00 3.15
N MET A 192 0.49 14.20 1.82
CA MET A 192 -0.10 15.39 1.20
C MET A 192 -1.63 15.48 1.48
N TYR A 193 -2.02 15.28 2.74
CA TYR A 193 -3.43 15.17 3.14
C TYR A 193 -4.19 16.48 2.94
N LYS A 194 -3.57 17.61 3.29
CA LYS A 194 -4.24 18.92 3.18
C LYS A 194 -4.43 19.32 1.72
N ALA A 195 -3.39 19.20 0.89
CA ALA A 195 -3.47 19.48 -0.52
C ALA A 195 -4.56 18.64 -1.19
N MET A 196 -4.61 17.33 -0.93
CA MET A 196 -5.68 16.44 -1.41
C MET A 196 -7.05 16.87 -0.92
N LYS A 197 -7.21 17.18 0.38
CA LYS A 197 -8.49 17.61 0.96
C LYS A 197 -9.02 18.87 0.31
N TYR A 198 -8.15 19.83 0.00
CA TYR A 198 -8.55 21.08 -0.66
C TYR A 198 -8.95 20.85 -2.12
N LEU A 199 -8.33 19.89 -2.81
CA LEU A 199 -8.74 19.50 -4.16
C LEU A 199 -10.11 18.81 -4.17
N TYR A 200 -10.38 17.91 -3.20
CA TYR A 200 -11.67 17.21 -3.10
C TYR A 200 -12.81 18.09 -2.56
N GLY A 201 -12.51 19.15 -1.84
CA GLY A 201 -13.50 20.02 -1.21
C GLY A 201 -14.04 21.15 -2.09
N ARG A 202 -13.70 21.14 -3.37
CA ARG A 202 -14.14 22.14 -4.39
C ARG A 202 -15.33 21.65 -5.22
#